data_19ddf16b5df262ded2d33db5686418e8
#
_entry.id   19ddf16b5df262ded2d33db5686418e8
#
_cell.length_a   1.000
_cell.length_b   1.000
_cell.length_c   1.000
_cell.angle_alpha   90.00
_cell.angle_beta   90.00
_cell.angle_gamma   90.00
#
_symmetry.space_group_name_H-M   'P 1'
#
loop_
_entity.id
_entity.type
_entity.pdbx_description
1 polymer ?
#
loop_
_entity_poly.entity_id
_entity_poly.type
_entity_poly.pdbx_seq_one_letter_code
_entity_poly.pdbx_strand_id
1 'polypeptide(L)'
;MVYYIAKNKDMSDTICEEFKALSLGFGVKLDFINLFSKSIKEGQKQDSQEAQKSYTKEFLKVFKNQQCKIALSPNGKSVDSFAFSKLLENKGEIAFFIGGAYGLEESFIQKCHYSLSLSNLTFSHKVAKVVVSEQIYRAFCLINNHPYHK
;
A
#
# COMPACT_ATOMS: atom_id res chain seq x y z
N MET A 1 -5.47 4.50 4.39
CA MET A 1 -4.77 5.29 3.34
C MET A 1 -3.82 4.38 2.57
N VAL A 2 -3.77 4.47 1.22
CA VAL A 2 -2.77 3.80 0.38
C VAL A 2 -1.97 4.88 -0.35
N TYR A 3 -0.69 5.02 0.00
CA TYR A 3 0.25 5.92 -0.67
C TYR A 3 1.04 5.15 -1.71
N TYR A 4 1.12 5.65 -2.93
CA TYR A 4 1.78 4.96 -4.03
C TYR A 4 2.51 5.93 -4.97
N ILE A 5 3.36 5.38 -5.82
CA ILE A 5 4.13 6.12 -6.82
C ILE A 5 3.76 5.60 -8.23
N ALA A 6 3.06 6.41 -9.01
CA ALA A 6 2.71 6.08 -10.39
C ALA A 6 2.71 7.32 -11.28
N LYS A 7 3.31 7.24 -12.46
CA LYS A 7 3.42 8.38 -13.39
C LYS A 7 2.06 8.81 -13.94
N ASN A 8 1.18 7.86 -14.27
CA ASN A 8 -0.11 8.10 -14.91
C ASN A 8 -1.21 7.30 -14.20
N LYS A 9 -2.44 7.80 -14.28
CA LYS A 9 -3.63 7.01 -13.97
C LYS A 9 -3.82 5.92 -15.03
N ASP A 10 -4.46 4.81 -14.62
CA ASP A 10 -4.77 3.68 -15.50
C ASP A 10 -5.99 2.88 -14.98
N MET A 11 -6.32 1.77 -15.66
CA MET A 11 -7.45 0.92 -15.28
C MET A 11 -7.40 0.40 -13.84
N SER A 12 -6.22 0.32 -13.23
CA SER A 12 -6.11 -0.07 -11.81
C SER A 12 -6.78 0.92 -10.87
N ASP A 13 -6.90 2.19 -11.26
CA ASP A 13 -7.58 3.21 -10.45
C ASP A 13 -9.09 2.94 -10.39
N THR A 14 -9.72 2.52 -11.50
CA THR A 14 -11.15 2.17 -11.53
C THR A 14 -11.45 1.01 -10.58
N ILE A 15 -10.66 -0.06 -10.62
CA ILE A 15 -10.82 -1.21 -9.73
C ILE A 15 -10.62 -0.81 -8.25
N CYS A 16 -9.65 0.06 -7.97
CA CYS A 16 -9.42 0.57 -6.62
C CYS A 16 -10.61 1.40 -6.09
N GLU A 17 -11.26 2.20 -6.95
CA GLU A 17 -12.46 2.96 -6.56
C GLU A 17 -13.65 2.05 -6.25
N GLU A 18 -13.78 0.89 -6.93
CA GLU A 18 -14.79 -0.12 -6.57
C GLU A 18 -14.55 -0.67 -5.15
N PHE A 19 -13.32 -1.10 -4.81
CA PHE A 19 -13.00 -1.58 -3.47
C PHE A 19 -13.11 -0.48 -2.41
N LYS A 20 -12.83 0.76 -2.76
CA LYS A 20 -13.06 1.92 -1.90
C LYS A 20 -14.55 2.08 -1.58
N ALA A 21 -15.42 2.01 -2.59
CA ALA A 21 -16.87 2.08 -2.40
C ALA A 21 -17.40 0.93 -1.55
N LEU A 22 -16.95 -0.31 -1.82
CA LEU A 22 -17.33 -1.49 -1.04
C LEU A 22 -16.87 -1.39 0.43
N SER A 23 -15.68 -0.86 0.68
CA SER A 23 -15.14 -0.71 2.03
C SER A 23 -15.94 0.29 2.89
N LEU A 24 -16.60 1.27 2.28
CA LEU A 24 -17.49 2.21 2.97
C LEU A 24 -18.66 1.50 3.65
N GLY A 25 -19.13 0.37 3.12
CA GLY A 25 -20.17 -0.46 3.75
C GLY A 25 -19.80 -0.98 5.14
N PHE A 26 -18.50 -1.04 5.46
CA PHE A 26 -17.97 -1.38 6.79
C PHE A 26 -17.52 -0.15 7.60
N GLY A 27 -17.86 1.07 7.16
CA GLY A 27 -17.40 2.32 7.79
C GLY A 27 -15.92 2.63 7.55
N VAL A 28 -15.28 1.93 6.61
CA VAL A 28 -13.85 2.08 6.31
C VAL A 28 -13.63 3.07 5.19
N LYS A 29 -12.99 4.19 5.51
CA LYS A 29 -12.58 5.17 4.51
C LYS A 29 -11.23 4.78 3.90
N LEU A 30 -11.25 4.27 2.67
CA LEU A 30 -10.07 3.90 1.90
C LEU A 30 -9.75 4.99 0.88
N ASP A 31 -8.60 5.63 1.01
CA ASP A 31 -8.14 6.66 0.08
C ASP A 31 -6.82 6.27 -0.58
N PHE A 32 -6.66 6.60 -1.86
CA PHE A 32 -5.49 6.35 -2.67
C PHE A 32 -4.80 7.67 -3.01
N ILE A 33 -3.56 7.84 -2.57
CA ILE A 33 -2.79 9.08 -2.74
C ILE A 33 -1.54 8.81 -3.55
N ASN A 34 -1.51 9.33 -4.77
CA ASN A 34 -0.34 9.27 -5.62
C ASN A 34 0.64 10.38 -5.25
N LEU A 35 1.85 10.02 -4.88
CA LEU A 35 2.91 10.95 -4.49
C LEU A 35 3.94 11.19 -5.61
N PHE A 36 3.62 10.81 -6.86
CA PHE A 36 4.53 11.06 -7.97
C PHE A 36 4.80 12.56 -8.15
N SER A 37 6.07 12.95 -8.07
CA SER A 37 6.52 14.34 -8.10
C SER A 37 7.62 14.55 -9.15
N LYS A 38 7.98 15.82 -9.39
CA LYS A 38 9.10 16.18 -10.25
C LYS A 38 10.42 15.57 -9.73
N SER A 39 10.63 15.58 -8.41
CA SER A 39 11.80 14.98 -7.76
C SER A 39 11.89 13.48 -8.04
N ILE A 40 10.77 12.76 -7.98
CA ILE A 40 10.71 11.32 -8.31
C ILE A 40 11.05 11.10 -9.79
N LYS A 41 10.50 11.91 -10.70
CA LYS A 41 10.79 11.82 -12.12
C LYS A 41 12.29 12.03 -12.43
N GLU A 42 12.93 12.92 -11.70
CA GLU A 42 14.37 13.19 -11.83
C GLU A 42 15.20 12.04 -11.25
N GLY A 43 14.89 11.55 -10.05
CA GLY A 43 15.57 10.41 -9.45
C GLY A 43 15.50 9.14 -10.31
N GLN A 44 14.35 8.86 -10.91
CA GLN A 44 14.16 7.70 -11.81
C GLN A 44 14.99 7.76 -13.10
N LYS A 45 15.49 8.93 -13.48
CA LYS A 45 16.38 9.07 -14.64
C LYS A 45 17.86 8.81 -14.31
N GLN A 46 18.22 8.85 -13.03
CA GLN A 46 19.60 8.66 -12.60
C GLN A 46 19.87 7.16 -12.42
N ASP A 47 19.44 6.60 -11.29
CA ASP A 47 19.61 5.17 -10.99
C ASP A 47 18.53 4.69 -10.01
N SER A 48 18.60 3.40 -9.65
CA SER A 48 17.63 2.80 -8.71
C SER A 48 17.73 3.36 -7.30
N GLN A 49 18.93 3.71 -6.83
CA GLN A 49 19.14 4.24 -5.47
C GLN A 49 18.58 5.65 -5.34
N GLU A 50 18.85 6.52 -6.31
CA GLU A 50 18.32 7.89 -6.31
C GLU A 50 16.79 7.89 -6.50
N ALA A 51 16.26 6.95 -7.30
CA ALA A 51 14.82 6.74 -7.39
C ALA A 51 14.22 6.38 -6.03
N GLN A 52 14.77 5.38 -5.33
CA GLN A 52 14.30 4.93 -4.00
C GLN A 52 14.40 6.04 -2.95
N LYS A 53 15.51 6.79 -2.91
CA LYS A 53 15.67 7.96 -2.03
C LYS A 53 14.60 9.03 -2.29
N SER A 54 14.28 9.27 -3.56
CA SER A 54 13.23 10.23 -3.93
C SER A 54 11.85 9.78 -3.43
N TYR A 55 11.54 8.47 -3.49
CA TYR A 55 10.30 7.91 -2.93
C TYR A 55 10.26 8.08 -1.42
N THR A 56 11.34 7.73 -0.72
CA THR A 56 11.48 7.90 0.73
C THR A 56 11.19 9.33 1.15
N LYS A 57 11.78 10.31 0.45
CA LYS A 57 11.58 11.74 0.74
C LYS A 57 10.10 12.13 0.64
N GLU A 58 9.37 11.66 -0.37
CA GLU A 58 7.95 11.98 -0.53
C GLU A 58 7.08 11.24 0.50
N PHE A 59 7.37 9.98 0.79
CA PHE A 59 6.63 9.24 1.81
C PHE A 59 6.80 9.80 3.23
N LEU A 60 7.98 10.29 3.58
CA LEU A 60 8.22 10.89 4.91
C LEU A 60 7.40 12.17 5.13
N LYS A 61 7.01 12.89 4.08
CA LYS A 61 6.15 14.08 4.21
C LYS A 61 4.73 13.76 4.69
N VAL A 62 4.27 12.52 4.46
CA VAL A 62 2.92 12.07 4.81
C VAL A 62 2.88 11.16 6.04
N PHE A 63 4.00 10.95 6.72
CA PHE A 63 4.04 10.20 7.97
C PHE A 63 3.31 10.95 9.08
N LYS A 64 2.39 10.24 9.75
CA LYS A 64 1.71 10.72 10.95
C LYS A 64 2.09 9.84 12.15
N ASN A 65 2.26 10.44 13.32
CA ASN A 65 2.73 9.71 14.52
C ASN A 65 1.77 8.61 14.96
N GLN A 66 0.45 8.85 14.89
CA GLN A 66 -0.59 7.92 15.34
C GLN A 66 -0.95 6.84 14.30
N GLN A 67 -0.34 6.86 13.13
CA GLN A 67 -0.67 5.98 12.00
C GLN A 67 0.11 4.67 12.08
N CYS A 68 -0.57 3.53 11.94
CA CYS A 68 0.08 2.24 11.70
C CYS A 68 0.63 2.21 10.26
N LYS A 69 1.94 2.10 10.10
CA LYS A 69 2.66 2.18 8.83
C LYS A 69 3.05 0.79 8.35
N ILE A 70 2.62 0.43 7.14
CA ILE A 70 2.85 -0.87 6.51
C ILE A 70 3.54 -0.65 5.17
N ALA A 71 4.79 -1.08 5.05
CA ALA A 71 5.51 -1.12 3.78
C ALA A 71 5.13 -2.37 2.99
N LEU A 72 4.80 -2.23 1.69
CA LEU A 72 4.60 -3.37 0.80
C LEU A 72 5.89 -3.62 0.02
N SER A 73 6.54 -4.73 0.30
CA SER A 73 7.82 -5.13 -0.29
C SER A 73 7.80 -6.61 -0.63
N PRO A 74 8.38 -7.04 -1.78
CA PRO A 74 8.53 -8.47 -2.08
C PRO A 74 9.29 -9.25 -1.00
N ASN A 75 10.20 -8.59 -0.29
CA ASN A 75 11.01 -9.18 0.78
C ASN A 75 10.35 -9.07 2.17
N GLY A 76 9.13 -8.54 2.25
CA GLY A 76 8.38 -8.44 3.50
C GLY A 76 7.85 -9.79 3.98
N LYS A 77 7.28 -9.80 5.19
CA LYS A 77 6.65 -10.99 5.76
C LYS A 77 5.42 -11.39 4.92
N SER A 78 5.38 -12.63 4.46
CA SER A 78 4.18 -13.20 3.85
C SER A 78 3.14 -13.55 4.91
N VAL A 79 1.88 -13.21 4.65
CA VAL A 79 0.74 -13.50 5.55
C VAL A 79 -0.45 -13.97 4.72
N ASP A 80 -1.29 -14.82 5.31
CA ASP A 80 -2.58 -15.17 4.73
C ASP A 80 -3.65 -14.10 5.01
N SER A 81 -4.83 -14.23 4.42
CA SER A 81 -5.92 -13.27 4.58
C SER A 81 -6.43 -13.17 6.02
N PHE A 82 -6.36 -14.25 6.81
CA PHE A 82 -6.76 -14.22 8.22
C PHE A 82 -5.74 -13.47 9.07
N ALA A 83 -4.44 -13.72 8.88
CA ALA A 83 -3.40 -12.98 9.58
C ALA A 83 -3.40 -11.49 9.17
N PHE A 84 -3.68 -11.21 7.90
CA PHE A 84 -3.83 -9.83 7.41
C PHE A 84 -5.04 -9.13 8.05
N SER A 85 -6.19 -9.80 8.17
CA SER A 85 -7.37 -9.22 8.83
C SER A 85 -7.11 -8.90 10.30
N LYS A 86 -6.48 -9.81 11.04
CA LYS A 86 -6.05 -9.58 12.44
C LYS A 86 -5.08 -8.41 12.59
N LEU A 87 -4.21 -8.22 11.60
CA LEU A 87 -3.29 -7.09 11.61
C LEU A 87 -4.02 -5.75 11.47
N LEU A 88 -5.15 -5.70 10.75
CA LEU A 88 -5.94 -4.48 10.57
C LEU A 88 -6.96 -4.26 11.71
N GLU A 89 -7.34 -5.31 12.42
CA GLU A 89 -8.33 -5.28 13.48
C GLU A 89 -7.91 -4.32 14.61
N ASN A 90 -8.86 -3.54 15.10
CA ASN A 90 -8.64 -2.57 16.19
C ASN A 90 -7.54 -1.53 15.93
N LYS A 91 -7.12 -1.34 14.68
CA LYS A 91 -6.24 -0.23 14.29
C LYS A 91 -7.07 0.99 13.92
N GLY A 92 -6.65 2.15 14.39
CA GLY A 92 -7.22 3.41 13.98
C GLY A 92 -6.86 3.77 12.52
N GLU A 93 -5.92 4.67 12.32
CA GLU A 93 -5.46 5.04 10.98
C GLU A 93 -4.33 4.12 10.51
N ILE A 94 -4.48 3.50 9.34
CA ILE A 94 -3.46 2.65 8.71
C ILE A 94 -2.99 3.29 7.41
N ALA A 95 -1.67 3.28 7.19
CA ALA A 95 -1.03 3.71 5.95
C ALA A 95 -0.26 2.55 5.30
N PHE A 96 -0.62 2.22 4.08
CA PHE A 96 0.14 1.33 3.22
C PHE A 96 1.02 2.14 2.28
N PHE A 97 2.25 1.70 2.06
CA PHE A 97 3.22 2.35 1.19
C PHE A 97 3.67 1.40 0.08
N ILE A 98 3.42 1.79 -1.16
CA ILE A 98 3.77 1.05 -2.38
C ILE A 98 4.83 1.86 -3.13
N GLY A 99 6.04 1.33 -3.27
CA GLY A 99 7.10 1.96 -4.04
C GLY A 99 6.78 2.05 -5.53
N GLY A 100 7.61 2.81 -6.26
CA GLY A 100 7.57 2.84 -7.72
C GLY A 100 8.28 1.63 -8.35
N ALA A 101 8.76 1.80 -9.59
CA ALA A 101 9.38 0.73 -10.37
C ALA A 101 10.62 0.08 -9.71
N TYR A 102 11.30 0.79 -8.83
CA TYR A 102 12.51 0.32 -8.13
C TYR A 102 12.25 -0.15 -6.68
N GLY A 103 10.98 -0.27 -6.27
CA GLY A 103 10.61 -0.69 -4.92
C GLY A 103 10.86 0.38 -3.86
N LEU A 104 10.90 -0.03 -2.60
CA LEU A 104 11.14 0.83 -1.43
C LEU A 104 12.61 0.74 -0.98
N GLU A 105 13.14 1.84 -0.50
CA GLU A 105 14.44 1.88 0.17
C GLU A 105 14.38 1.15 1.52
N GLU A 106 15.40 0.36 1.84
CA GLU A 106 15.46 -0.40 3.10
C GLU A 106 15.37 0.51 4.34
N SER A 107 16.02 1.67 4.29
CA SER A 107 15.96 2.68 5.35
C SER A 107 14.54 3.23 5.60
N PHE A 108 13.68 3.22 4.58
CA PHE A 108 12.27 3.56 4.70
C PHE A 108 11.46 2.40 5.29
N ILE A 109 11.70 1.16 4.82
CA ILE A 109 11.02 -0.04 5.32
C ILE A 109 11.23 -0.17 6.83
N GLN A 110 12.46 0.07 7.33
CA GLN A 110 12.80 0.03 8.76
C GLN A 110 12.08 1.08 9.61
N LYS A 111 11.55 2.16 9.01
CA LYS A 111 10.73 3.16 9.71
C LYS A 111 9.24 2.78 9.78
N CYS A 112 8.82 1.75 9.08
CA CYS A 112 7.46 1.24 9.11
C CYS A 112 7.28 0.24 10.25
N HIS A 113 6.05 0.10 10.76
CA HIS A 113 5.75 -0.87 11.82
C HIS A 113 5.76 -2.31 11.30
N TYR A 114 5.40 -2.48 10.02
CA TYR A 114 5.37 -3.78 9.34
C TYR A 114 5.90 -3.64 7.91
N SER A 115 6.53 -4.71 7.44
CA SER A 115 6.86 -4.93 6.04
C SER A 115 6.17 -6.22 5.60
N LEU A 116 5.27 -6.12 4.61
CA LEU A 116 4.48 -7.25 4.11
C LEU A 116 4.76 -7.52 2.64
N SER A 117 4.82 -8.81 2.31
CA SER A 117 4.77 -9.30 0.94
C SER A 117 3.36 -9.76 0.59
N LEU A 118 2.85 -9.30 -0.56
CA LEU A 118 1.52 -9.70 -1.06
C LEU A 118 1.54 -11.07 -1.73
N SER A 119 2.71 -11.56 -2.12
CA SER A 119 2.87 -12.84 -2.82
C SER A 119 4.37 -13.20 -2.90
N ASN A 120 4.66 -14.48 -3.13
CA ASN A 120 6.01 -14.92 -3.53
C ASN A 120 6.36 -14.48 -4.97
N LEU A 121 5.38 -14.05 -5.76
CA LEU A 121 5.59 -13.43 -7.07
C LEU A 121 5.76 -11.91 -6.91
N THR A 122 6.64 -11.32 -7.72
CA THR A 122 6.82 -9.87 -7.77
C THR A 122 5.70 -9.25 -8.60
N PHE A 123 4.98 -8.30 -8.02
CA PHE A 123 3.96 -7.50 -8.70
C PHE A 123 4.49 -6.13 -9.12
N SER A 124 4.00 -5.62 -10.24
CA SER A 124 4.15 -4.20 -10.53
C SER A 124 3.41 -3.36 -9.47
N HIS A 125 3.85 -2.12 -9.23
CA HIS A 125 3.18 -1.22 -8.26
C HIS A 125 1.68 -1.02 -8.55
N LYS A 126 1.25 -1.12 -9.81
CA LYS A 126 -0.16 -1.04 -10.21
C LYS A 126 -0.96 -2.26 -9.75
N VAL A 127 -0.43 -3.46 -10.01
CA VAL A 127 -1.05 -4.72 -9.55
C VAL A 127 -1.04 -4.79 -8.03
N ALA A 128 0.06 -4.43 -7.37
CA ALA A 128 0.15 -4.38 -5.92
C ALA A 128 -0.92 -3.47 -5.30
N LYS A 129 -1.22 -2.32 -5.94
CA LYS A 129 -2.28 -1.41 -5.50
C LYS A 129 -3.66 -2.08 -5.55
N VAL A 130 -3.99 -2.81 -6.63
CA VAL A 130 -5.26 -3.53 -6.76
C VAL A 130 -5.34 -4.66 -5.75
N VAL A 131 -4.29 -5.47 -5.62
CA VAL A 131 -4.26 -6.60 -4.68
C VAL A 131 -4.44 -6.13 -3.24
N VAL A 132 -3.73 -5.10 -2.80
CA VAL A 132 -3.89 -4.59 -1.43
C VAL A 132 -5.29 -4.00 -1.20
N SER A 133 -5.90 -3.37 -2.21
CA SER A 133 -7.27 -2.84 -2.11
C SER A 133 -8.28 -3.95 -1.86
N GLU A 134 -8.18 -5.02 -2.63
CA GLU A 134 -9.02 -6.22 -2.48
C GLU A 134 -8.79 -6.88 -1.11
N GLN A 135 -7.54 -7.04 -0.69
CA GLN A 135 -7.21 -7.66 0.59
C GLN A 135 -7.65 -6.81 1.79
N ILE A 136 -7.65 -5.48 1.69
CA ILE A 136 -8.24 -4.60 2.71
C ILE A 136 -9.75 -4.85 2.80
N TYR A 137 -10.48 -4.84 1.69
CA TYR A 137 -11.90 -5.14 1.67
C TYR A 137 -12.19 -6.54 2.25
N ARG A 138 -11.48 -7.57 1.81
CA ARG A 138 -11.58 -8.95 2.32
C ARG A 138 -11.33 -9.04 3.82
N ALA A 139 -10.35 -8.31 4.34
CA ALA A 139 -10.06 -8.27 5.77
C ALA A 139 -11.25 -7.74 6.57
N PHE A 140 -11.91 -6.68 6.09
CA PHE A 140 -13.12 -6.16 6.76
C PHE A 140 -14.33 -7.07 6.58
N CYS A 141 -14.42 -7.83 5.48
CA CYS A 141 -15.39 -8.91 5.35
C CYS A 141 -15.18 -9.99 6.42
N LEU A 142 -13.94 -10.42 6.64
CA LEU A 142 -13.60 -11.38 7.69
C LEU A 142 -13.91 -10.86 9.10
N ILE A 143 -13.50 -9.63 9.42
CA ILE A 143 -13.74 -9.01 10.72
C ILE A 143 -15.24 -8.90 11.03
N ASN A 144 -16.07 -8.67 10.00
CA ASN A 144 -17.52 -8.49 10.15
C ASN A 144 -18.35 -9.74 9.80
N ASN A 145 -17.73 -10.92 9.67
CA ASN A 145 -18.39 -12.19 9.30
C ASN A 145 -19.24 -12.09 8.00
N HIS A 146 -18.80 -11.30 7.05
CA HIS A 146 -19.48 -11.13 5.77
C HIS A 146 -19.17 -12.32 4.83
N PRO A 147 -20.14 -12.84 4.04
CA PRO A 147 -19.99 -14.08 3.25
C PRO A 147 -19.06 -13.97 2.02
N TYR A 148 -18.43 -12.84 1.79
CA TYR A 148 -17.49 -12.63 0.66
C TYR A 148 -16.28 -13.58 0.73
N HIS A 149 -15.76 -13.83 1.93
CA HIS A 149 -14.68 -14.79 2.11
C HIS A 149 -15.28 -16.20 2.28
N LYS A 150 -15.02 -17.04 1.31
CA LYS A 150 -15.45 -18.46 1.30
C LYS A 150 -14.26 -19.36 1.53
#